data_f59f478c4440895c29036162bfbbf20a
#
_entry.id   f59f478c4440895c29036162bfbbf20a
#
_cell.length_a   1.000
_cell.length_b   1.000
_cell.length_c   1.000
_cell.angle_alpha   90.00
_cell.angle_beta   90.00
_cell.angle_gamma   90.00
#
_symmetry.space_group_name_H-M   'P 1'
#
loop_
_entity.id
_entity.type
_entity.pdbx_description
1 polymer ?
#
loop_
_entity_poly.entity_id
_entity_poly.type
_entity_poly.pdbx_seq_one_letter_code
_entity_poly.pdbx_strand_id
1 'polypeptide(L)'
;MTNFHNVNLPSFLEIFACGVSEFSTSYASTKSGREIRSSDVIIPRKKYILRNCRLSEGQFELFNSFYIARAGRRYSFLLKDYFDYKVEKQLIAIGDGVTDQFQLSKTYFDSISSHIRNIRKPKLNTILIWIDQEQQSIKELDESLGRVTLDTPPPEHSQIIASFEFNVVVRFNNDSFEYSFNDDGTISLDNIEMIEVIE
;
A
#
# COMPACT_ATOMS: atom_id res chain seq x y z
N MET A 1 2.80 5.50 -21.70
CA MET A 1 3.99 5.07 -20.90
C MET A 1 3.54 5.02 -19.46
N THR A 2 3.67 3.88 -18.83
CA THR A 2 3.30 3.73 -17.41
C THR A 2 4.31 4.51 -16.55
N ASN A 3 3.81 5.44 -15.73
CA ASN A 3 4.64 6.19 -14.78
C ASN A 3 5.01 5.34 -13.53
N PHE A 4 4.96 4.02 -13.65
CA PHE A 4 5.24 3.07 -12.59
C PHE A 4 6.46 2.19 -12.92
N HIS A 5 7.37 2.08 -11.96
CA HIS A 5 8.50 1.17 -11.99
C HIS A 5 8.30 0.07 -10.94
N ASN A 6 8.26 -1.19 -11.37
CA ASN A 6 8.06 -2.35 -10.48
C ASN A 6 9.34 -2.67 -9.71
N VAL A 7 9.71 -1.79 -8.79
CA VAL A 7 10.88 -1.91 -7.90
C VAL A 7 10.51 -1.43 -6.51
N ASN A 8 11.08 -2.05 -5.50
CA ASN A 8 10.88 -1.64 -4.10
C ASN A 8 11.84 -0.51 -3.71
N LEU A 9 11.40 0.33 -2.77
CA LEU A 9 12.32 1.17 -2.01
C LEU A 9 13.42 0.29 -1.41
N PRO A 10 14.70 0.73 -1.38
CA PRO A 10 15.75 -0.02 -0.69
C PRO A 10 15.34 -0.36 0.75
N SER A 11 15.42 -1.63 1.12
CA SER A 11 14.85 -2.16 2.37
C SER A 11 15.42 -1.53 3.64
N PHE A 12 16.69 -1.08 3.60
CA PHE A 12 17.30 -0.37 4.72
C PHE A 12 16.66 1.00 5.00
N LEU A 13 15.91 1.57 4.05
CA LEU A 13 15.17 2.82 4.22
C LEU A 13 13.75 2.60 4.74
N GLU A 14 13.15 1.46 4.43
CA GLU A 14 11.77 1.16 4.82
C GLU A 14 11.57 1.22 6.34
N ILE A 15 12.58 0.86 7.13
CA ILE A 15 12.55 0.89 8.60
C ILE A 15 12.46 2.32 9.18
N PHE A 16 12.84 3.34 8.41
CA PHE A 16 12.74 4.75 8.80
C PHE A 16 11.43 5.40 8.38
N ALA A 17 10.56 4.67 7.67
CA ALA A 17 9.30 5.22 7.16
C ALA A 17 8.28 5.39 8.29
N CYS A 18 7.90 6.64 8.54
CA CYS A 18 6.80 7.01 9.40
C CYS A 18 5.53 7.16 8.56
N GLY A 19 4.51 6.34 8.81
CA GLY A 19 3.24 6.42 8.10
C GLY A 19 2.33 7.52 8.64
N VAL A 20 1.67 8.24 7.74
CA VAL A 20 0.61 9.22 8.04
C VAL A 20 -0.62 8.85 7.23
N SER A 21 -1.78 8.74 7.89
CA SER A 21 -3.08 8.54 7.24
C SER A 21 -3.79 9.88 7.13
N GLU A 22 -4.07 10.33 5.92
CA GLU A 22 -4.62 11.66 5.67
C GLU A 22 -6.01 11.56 5.06
N PHE A 23 -6.99 12.18 5.75
CA PHE A 23 -8.34 12.39 5.23
C PHE A 23 -8.47 13.83 4.75
N SER A 24 -9.33 14.06 3.74
CA SER A 24 -9.75 15.38 3.32
C SER A 24 -11.21 15.57 3.70
N THR A 25 -11.44 16.23 4.82
CA THR A 25 -12.80 16.50 5.33
C THR A 25 -13.08 18.00 5.32
N SER A 26 -14.11 18.38 4.56
CA SER A 26 -14.65 19.75 4.58
C SER A 26 -15.71 19.87 5.68
N TYR A 27 -15.74 20.99 6.37
CA TYR A 27 -16.79 21.27 7.34
C TYR A 27 -17.30 22.70 7.21
N ALA A 28 -18.57 22.88 7.53
CA ALA A 28 -19.22 24.19 7.62
C ALA A 28 -20.03 24.26 8.90
N SER A 29 -19.95 25.39 9.61
CA SER A 29 -20.75 25.64 10.79
C SER A 29 -21.75 26.77 10.57
N THR A 30 -22.97 26.58 11.05
CA THR A 30 -24.01 27.61 11.04
C THR A 30 -23.85 28.57 12.23
N LYS A 31 -24.50 29.75 12.17
CA LYS A 31 -24.52 30.71 13.28
C LYS A 31 -25.10 30.13 14.58
N SER A 32 -25.90 29.06 14.48
CA SER A 32 -26.48 28.35 15.65
C SER A 32 -25.54 27.28 16.23
N GLY A 33 -24.29 27.15 15.73
CA GLY A 33 -23.31 26.17 16.20
C GLY A 33 -23.51 24.77 15.66
N ARG A 34 -24.43 24.55 14.72
CA ARG A 34 -24.59 23.24 14.05
C ARG A 34 -23.49 23.07 13.00
N GLU A 35 -22.81 21.92 13.01
CA GLU A 35 -21.74 21.59 12.09
C GLU A 35 -22.20 20.52 11.09
N ILE A 36 -21.86 20.74 9.81
CA ILE A 36 -22.01 19.76 8.72
C ILE A 36 -20.62 19.40 8.25
N ARG A 37 -20.35 18.10 8.12
CA ARG A 37 -19.07 17.56 7.66
C ARG A 37 -19.29 16.75 6.40
N SER A 38 -18.38 16.89 5.44
CA SER A 38 -18.37 16.11 4.21
C SER A 38 -16.94 15.68 3.90
N SER A 39 -16.77 14.43 3.48
CA SER A 39 -15.50 13.90 2.98
C SER A 39 -15.75 13.15 1.68
N ASP A 40 -14.97 13.46 0.67
CA ASP A 40 -15.02 12.77 -0.63
C ASP A 40 -14.19 11.48 -0.62
N VAL A 41 -13.47 11.21 0.49
CA VAL A 41 -12.54 10.09 0.63
C VAL A 41 -13.00 9.20 1.76
N ILE A 42 -13.29 7.93 1.43
CA ILE A 42 -13.69 6.90 2.39
C ILE A 42 -12.47 6.24 3.04
N ILE A 43 -11.39 6.05 2.26
CA ILE A 43 -10.14 5.46 2.72
C ILE A 43 -9.07 6.55 2.70
N PRO A 44 -8.31 6.74 3.80
CA PRO A 44 -7.30 7.78 3.85
C PRO A 44 -6.18 7.49 2.85
N ARG A 45 -5.66 8.55 2.26
CA ARG A 45 -4.44 8.48 1.48
C ARG A 45 -3.25 8.32 2.42
N LYS A 46 -2.38 7.37 2.14
CA LYS A 46 -1.16 7.13 2.91
C LYS A 46 -0.05 8.08 2.46
N LYS A 47 0.61 8.67 3.42
CA LYS A 47 1.84 9.44 3.24
C LYS A 47 2.91 8.81 4.13
N TYR A 48 4.13 8.74 3.63
CA TYR A 48 5.26 8.19 4.37
C TYR A 48 6.38 9.22 4.39
N ILE A 49 7.03 9.34 5.54
CA ILE A 49 8.12 10.28 5.72
C ILE A 49 9.30 9.52 6.30
N LEU A 50 10.43 9.51 5.58
CA LEU A 50 11.70 9.03 6.13
C LEU A 50 12.28 10.11 7.03
N ARG A 51 12.55 9.75 8.28
CA ARG A 51 13.07 10.68 9.29
C ARG A 51 14.33 10.13 9.94
N ASN A 52 15.23 11.03 10.26
CA ASN A 52 16.46 10.72 11.01
C ASN A 52 17.26 9.55 10.41
N CYS A 53 17.30 9.45 9.07
CA CYS A 53 18.08 8.42 8.42
C CYS A 53 19.57 8.75 8.54
N ARG A 54 20.32 7.85 9.16
CA ARG A 54 21.79 7.87 9.13
C ARG A 54 22.26 6.74 8.22
N LEU A 55 22.92 7.11 7.15
CA LEU A 55 23.33 6.20 6.09
C LEU A 55 24.85 6.14 6.02
N SER A 56 25.40 4.97 5.73
CA SER A 56 26.76 4.87 5.25
C SER A 56 26.88 5.46 3.85
N GLU A 57 28.08 5.74 3.39
CA GLU A 57 28.35 6.26 2.04
C GLU A 57 27.73 5.37 0.96
N GLY A 58 27.91 4.03 1.04
CA GLY A 58 27.34 3.10 0.09
C GLY A 58 25.81 3.04 0.12
N GLN A 59 25.18 3.19 1.30
CA GLN A 59 23.73 3.27 1.42
C GLN A 59 23.20 4.58 0.81
N PHE A 60 23.89 5.68 1.02
CA PHE A 60 23.53 6.96 0.41
C PHE A 60 23.64 6.91 -1.11
N GLU A 61 24.70 6.30 -1.65
CA GLU A 61 24.88 6.12 -3.09
C GLU A 61 23.73 5.31 -3.70
N LEU A 62 23.30 4.22 -3.04
CA LEU A 62 22.15 3.43 -3.44
C LEU A 62 20.86 4.24 -3.43
N PHE A 63 20.64 5.03 -2.37
CA PHE A 63 19.44 5.89 -2.30
C PHE A 63 19.47 6.97 -3.38
N ASN A 64 20.61 7.66 -3.57
CA ASN A 64 20.74 8.72 -4.57
C ASN A 64 20.51 8.19 -5.99
N SER A 65 21.08 7.03 -6.31
CA SER A 65 20.85 6.35 -7.58
C SER A 65 19.39 5.97 -7.76
N PHE A 66 18.75 5.47 -6.70
CA PHE A 66 17.34 5.15 -6.72
C PHE A 66 16.48 6.40 -6.96
N TYR A 67 16.76 7.51 -6.28
CA TYR A 67 16.02 8.76 -6.40
C TYR A 67 16.15 9.36 -7.81
N ILE A 68 17.36 9.41 -8.34
CA ILE A 68 17.63 9.90 -9.71
C ILE A 68 16.88 9.03 -10.74
N ALA A 69 16.91 7.71 -10.59
CA ALA A 69 16.21 6.80 -11.48
C ALA A 69 14.67 6.93 -11.42
N ARG A 70 14.11 7.49 -10.34
CA ARG A 70 12.67 7.83 -10.21
C ARG A 70 12.36 9.23 -10.74
N ALA A 71 13.38 10.03 -11.09
CA ALA A 71 13.24 11.41 -11.55
C ALA A 71 12.36 12.24 -10.58
N GLY A 72 12.69 12.19 -9.28
CA GLY A 72 11.92 12.84 -8.22
C GLY A 72 10.47 12.35 -8.17
N ARG A 73 9.52 13.25 -8.35
CA ARG A 73 8.08 12.98 -8.27
C ARG A 73 7.50 12.21 -9.46
N ARG A 74 8.28 11.94 -10.51
CA ARG A 74 7.75 11.49 -11.79
C ARG A 74 7.29 10.03 -11.78
N TYR A 75 8.11 9.12 -11.26
CA TYR A 75 7.85 7.69 -11.33
C TYR A 75 7.49 7.14 -9.95
N SER A 76 6.41 6.36 -9.92
CA SER A 76 6.01 5.59 -8.74
C SER A 76 6.78 4.28 -8.65
N PHE A 77 6.82 3.74 -7.42
CA PHE A 77 7.53 2.53 -7.05
C PHE A 77 6.83 1.85 -5.87
N LEU A 78 7.34 0.71 -5.43
CA LEU A 78 6.75 -0.08 -4.36
C LEU A 78 7.38 0.25 -3.01
N LEU A 79 6.52 0.32 -1.98
CA LEU A 79 6.90 0.45 -0.57
C LEU A 79 6.20 -0.65 0.23
N LYS A 80 6.93 -1.34 1.11
CA LYS A 80 6.33 -2.18 2.14
C LYS A 80 5.95 -1.30 3.34
N ASP A 81 4.66 -1.17 3.59
CA ASP A 81 4.16 -0.50 4.80
C ASP A 81 4.15 -1.49 5.97
N TYR A 82 5.16 -1.51 6.83
CA TYR A 82 5.24 -2.44 7.94
C TYR A 82 4.09 -2.36 8.95
N PHE A 83 3.31 -1.29 8.92
CA PHE A 83 2.12 -1.12 9.77
C PHE A 83 0.85 -1.65 9.12
N ASP A 84 0.85 -1.80 7.76
CA ASP A 84 -0.35 -2.16 7.01
C ASP A 84 0.01 -2.90 5.70
N TYR A 85 0.70 -4.04 5.80
CA TYR A 85 1.24 -4.78 4.65
C TYR A 85 0.61 -6.15 4.44
N LYS A 86 -0.26 -6.62 5.36
CA LYS A 86 -0.79 -7.98 5.32
C LYS A 86 -2.28 -8.06 5.62
N VAL A 87 -2.86 -9.13 5.10
CA VAL A 87 -4.21 -9.61 5.40
C VAL A 87 -4.09 -11.05 5.88
N GLU A 88 -4.80 -11.41 6.94
CA GLU A 88 -4.78 -12.75 7.52
C GLU A 88 -6.22 -13.30 7.59
N LYS A 89 -6.48 -14.41 6.89
CA LYS A 89 -7.74 -15.17 6.92
C LYS A 89 -9.00 -14.30 6.83
N GLN A 90 -9.02 -13.36 5.88
CA GLN A 90 -10.16 -12.49 5.68
C GLN A 90 -11.11 -13.07 4.61
N LEU A 91 -12.41 -13.04 4.89
CA LEU A 91 -13.45 -13.32 3.89
C LEU A 91 -13.39 -12.23 2.81
N ILE A 92 -13.17 -12.62 1.55
CA ILE A 92 -13.09 -11.71 0.41
C ILE A 92 -14.32 -11.82 -0.51
N ALA A 93 -14.96 -12.98 -0.54
CA ALA A 93 -16.16 -13.21 -1.36
C ALA A 93 -16.95 -14.42 -0.86
N ILE A 94 -18.17 -14.58 -1.39
CA ILE A 94 -19.00 -15.77 -1.30
C ILE A 94 -19.12 -16.33 -2.71
N GLY A 95 -18.95 -17.66 -2.86
CA GLY A 95 -19.08 -18.36 -4.13
C GLY A 95 -20.51 -18.28 -4.69
N ASP A 96 -20.62 -18.18 -6.01
CA ASP A 96 -21.87 -18.16 -6.77
C ASP A 96 -21.97 -19.34 -7.76
N GLY A 97 -20.98 -20.25 -7.76
CA GLY A 97 -20.91 -21.40 -8.66
C GLY A 97 -20.47 -21.05 -10.09
N VAL A 98 -20.26 -19.77 -10.44
CA VAL A 98 -19.95 -19.29 -11.79
C VAL A 98 -18.69 -18.45 -11.86
N THR A 99 -18.50 -17.54 -10.90
CA THR A 99 -17.35 -16.61 -10.86
C THR A 99 -16.11 -17.32 -10.36
N ASP A 100 -15.01 -17.21 -11.10
CA ASP A 100 -13.70 -17.78 -10.76
C ASP A 100 -12.64 -16.69 -10.43
N GLN A 101 -12.96 -15.41 -10.65
CA GLN A 101 -12.06 -14.28 -10.44
C GLN A 101 -12.49 -13.42 -9.23
N PHE A 102 -11.58 -13.18 -8.29
CA PHE A 102 -11.86 -12.48 -7.05
C PHE A 102 -10.87 -11.35 -6.79
N GLN A 103 -11.40 -10.21 -6.32
CA GLN A 103 -10.60 -9.05 -5.91
C GLN A 103 -10.02 -9.30 -4.52
N LEU A 104 -8.70 -9.20 -4.39
CA LEU A 104 -8.05 -9.15 -3.09
C LEU A 104 -8.34 -7.82 -2.42
N SER A 105 -8.82 -7.88 -1.20
CA SER A 105 -9.22 -6.70 -0.44
C SER A 105 -8.80 -6.79 1.00
N LYS A 106 -8.69 -5.64 1.66
CA LYS A 106 -8.51 -5.52 3.11
C LYS A 106 -9.68 -4.77 3.71
N THR A 107 -10.29 -5.37 4.73
CA THR A 107 -11.39 -4.76 5.47
C THR A 107 -10.85 -4.14 6.76
N TYR A 108 -11.12 -2.86 6.95
CA TYR A 108 -10.90 -2.15 8.20
C TYR A 108 -12.23 -2.05 8.90
N PHE A 109 -12.32 -2.63 10.07
CA PHE A 109 -13.59 -2.80 10.79
C PHE A 109 -13.47 -2.32 12.23
N ASP A 110 -14.50 -1.63 12.69
CA ASP A 110 -14.77 -1.42 14.10
C ASP A 110 -16.22 -1.86 14.43
N SER A 111 -16.68 -1.63 15.65
CA SER A 111 -18.02 -2.04 16.09
C SER A 111 -19.18 -1.32 15.37
N ILE A 112 -18.91 -0.27 14.61
CA ILE A 112 -19.92 0.62 14.01
C ILE A 112 -19.87 0.59 12.48
N SER A 113 -18.65 0.57 11.90
CA SER A 113 -18.45 0.73 10.47
C SER A 113 -17.40 -0.21 9.91
N SER A 114 -17.48 -0.48 8.62
CA SER A 114 -16.46 -1.22 7.90
C SER A 114 -16.11 -0.50 6.60
N HIS A 115 -14.82 -0.50 6.25
CA HIS A 115 -14.31 0.05 5.01
C HIS A 115 -13.49 -1.00 4.29
N ILE A 116 -13.78 -1.23 3.01
CA ILE A 116 -13.08 -2.20 2.18
C ILE A 116 -12.12 -1.45 1.26
N ARG A 117 -10.85 -1.81 1.33
CA ARG A 117 -9.80 -1.34 0.43
C ARG A 117 -9.44 -2.44 -0.54
N ASN A 118 -9.63 -2.20 -1.83
CA ASN A 118 -9.12 -3.09 -2.87
C ASN A 118 -7.60 -3.02 -2.88
N ILE A 119 -6.97 -4.18 -2.74
CA ILE A 119 -5.51 -4.27 -2.70
C ILE A 119 -4.99 -4.46 -4.13
N ARG A 120 -4.05 -3.61 -4.50
CA ARG A 120 -3.23 -3.74 -5.70
C ARG A 120 -1.80 -4.09 -5.28
N LYS A 121 -1.04 -4.72 -6.16
CA LYS A 121 0.35 -5.15 -5.89
C LYS A 121 0.46 -6.15 -4.72
N PRO A 122 -0.40 -7.20 -4.66
CA PRO A 122 -0.18 -8.32 -3.75
C PRO A 122 1.10 -9.06 -4.13
N LYS A 123 1.75 -9.70 -3.14
CA LYS A 123 2.94 -10.52 -3.36
C LYS A 123 2.54 -11.95 -3.67
N LEU A 124 2.74 -12.41 -4.91
CA LEU A 124 2.32 -13.72 -5.40
C LEU A 124 2.65 -14.87 -4.42
N ASN A 125 3.90 -14.95 -3.97
CA ASN A 125 4.37 -16.05 -3.13
C ASN A 125 3.79 -16.05 -1.70
N THR A 126 2.98 -15.07 -1.35
CA THR A 126 2.36 -14.95 -0.02
C THR A 126 0.86 -15.17 -0.03
N ILE A 127 0.27 -15.33 -1.23
CA ILE A 127 -1.19 -15.45 -1.37
C ILE A 127 -1.59 -16.89 -1.08
N LEU A 128 -2.49 -17.03 -0.12
CA LEU A 128 -3.14 -18.27 0.25
C LEU A 128 -4.65 -18.07 0.16
N ILE A 129 -5.33 -18.95 -0.56
CA ILE A 129 -6.79 -18.92 -0.72
C ILE A 129 -7.37 -20.20 -0.13
N TRP A 130 -8.47 -20.09 0.59
CA TRP A 130 -9.26 -21.19 1.09
C TRP A 130 -10.71 -21.06 0.64
N ILE A 131 -11.30 -22.21 0.26
CA ILE A 131 -12.74 -22.38 0.04
C ILE A 131 -13.23 -23.34 1.10
N ASP A 132 -14.15 -22.89 1.96
CA ASP A 132 -14.69 -23.71 3.08
C ASP A 132 -13.61 -24.44 3.88
N GLN A 133 -12.50 -23.76 4.21
CA GLN A 133 -11.32 -24.24 4.96
C GLN A 133 -10.33 -25.10 4.15
N GLU A 134 -10.61 -25.48 2.91
CA GLU A 134 -9.69 -26.20 2.04
C GLU A 134 -8.85 -25.21 1.22
N GLN A 135 -7.52 -25.36 1.30
CA GLN A 135 -6.61 -24.51 0.54
C GLN A 135 -6.68 -24.82 -0.96
N GLN A 136 -6.78 -23.76 -1.77
CA GLN A 136 -6.88 -23.85 -3.22
C GLN A 136 -5.63 -23.32 -3.91
N SER A 137 -5.34 -23.84 -5.10
CA SER A 137 -4.33 -23.29 -6.00
C SER A 137 -4.86 -22.06 -6.73
N ILE A 138 -3.95 -21.14 -7.03
CA ILE A 138 -4.22 -19.95 -7.83
C ILE A 138 -3.78 -20.25 -9.26
N LYS A 139 -4.69 -20.12 -10.22
CA LYS A 139 -4.40 -20.27 -11.65
C LYS A 139 -3.65 -19.08 -12.19
N GLU A 140 -4.09 -17.87 -11.85
CA GLU A 140 -3.54 -16.63 -12.37
C GLU A 140 -3.67 -15.50 -11.33
N LEU A 141 -2.70 -14.58 -11.33
CA LEU A 141 -2.71 -13.36 -10.55
C LEU A 141 -2.53 -12.15 -11.48
N ASP A 142 -3.51 -11.27 -11.51
CA ASP A 142 -3.33 -9.91 -12.02
C ASP A 142 -2.79 -9.01 -10.90
N GLU A 143 -1.46 -8.83 -10.86
CA GLU A 143 -0.81 -7.98 -9.86
C GLU A 143 -1.20 -6.50 -9.99
N SER A 144 -1.63 -6.04 -11.17
CA SER A 144 -1.97 -4.64 -11.41
C SER A 144 -3.33 -4.28 -10.79
N LEU A 145 -4.28 -5.18 -10.89
CA LEU A 145 -5.62 -5.01 -10.33
C LEU A 145 -5.78 -5.70 -8.97
N GLY A 146 -4.85 -6.59 -8.59
CA GLY A 146 -4.94 -7.38 -7.36
C GLY A 146 -6.05 -8.42 -7.41
N ARG A 147 -6.23 -9.07 -8.57
CA ARG A 147 -7.25 -10.10 -8.78
C ARG A 147 -6.62 -11.46 -8.91
N VAL A 148 -7.20 -12.42 -8.23
CA VAL A 148 -6.84 -13.84 -8.35
C VAL A 148 -7.89 -14.58 -9.15
N THR A 149 -7.45 -15.48 -10.03
CA THR A 149 -8.31 -16.41 -10.75
C THR A 149 -8.06 -17.82 -10.23
N LEU A 150 -9.11 -18.56 -9.92
CA LEU A 150 -9.05 -19.96 -9.49
C LEU A 150 -9.22 -20.91 -10.68
N ASP A 151 -8.82 -22.16 -10.52
CA ASP A 151 -8.95 -23.18 -11.58
C ASP A 151 -10.43 -23.52 -11.88
N THR A 152 -11.26 -23.48 -10.84
CA THR A 152 -12.70 -23.76 -10.94
C THR A 152 -13.49 -22.75 -10.11
N PRO A 153 -14.70 -22.34 -10.58
CA PRO A 153 -15.58 -21.50 -9.79
C PRO A 153 -15.92 -22.18 -8.45
N PRO A 154 -15.80 -21.46 -7.31
CA PRO A 154 -16.20 -21.95 -6.01
C PRO A 154 -17.70 -22.29 -5.96
N PRO A 155 -18.11 -23.34 -5.23
CA PRO A 155 -19.51 -23.70 -5.06
C PRO A 155 -20.36 -22.53 -4.55
N GLU A 156 -21.65 -22.57 -4.88
CA GLU A 156 -22.61 -21.58 -4.38
C GLU A 156 -22.63 -21.59 -2.85
N HIS A 157 -22.64 -20.41 -2.25
CA HIS A 157 -22.58 -20.14 -0.80
C HIS A 157 -21.27 -20.50 -0.08
N SER A 158 -20.25 -21.01 -0.79
CA SER A 158 -18.95 -21.29 -0.17
C SER A 158 -18.23 -19.99 0.24
N GLN A 159 -17.47 -20.05 1.34
CA GLN A 159 -16.70 -18.92 1.83
C GLN A 159 -15.32 -18.89 1.18
N ILE A 160 -14.97 -17.78 0.54
CA ILE A 160 -13.65 -17.56 -0.06
C ILE A 160 -12.86 -16.67 0.88
N ILE A 161 -11.82 -17.26 1.51
CA ILE A 161 -10.96 -16.62 2.50
C ILE A 161 -9.57 -16.46 1.92
N ALA A 162 -8.95 -15.30 2.14
CA ALA A 162 -7.60 -15.02 1.68
C ALA A 162 -6.66 -14.56 2.80
N SER A 163 -5.39 -14.93 2.66
CA SER A 163 -4.26 -14.33 3.37
C SER A 163 -3.19 -13.96 2.37
N PHE A 164 -2.60 -12.78 2.51
CA PHE A 164 -1.54 -12.31 1.62
C PHE A 164 -0.80 -11.11 2.19
N GLU A 165 0.42 -10.88 1.69
CA GLU A 165 1.12 -9.61 1.84
C GLU A 165 0.97 -8.76 0.58
N PHE A 166 1.09 -7.44 0.75
CA PHE A 166 1.01 -6.49 -0.36
C PHE A 166 1.97 -5.31 -0.16
N ASN A 167 2.31 -4.66 -1.27
CA ASN A 167 3.02 -3.39 -1.27
C ASN A 167 2.07 -2.25 -1.59
N VAL A 168 2.46 -1.05 -1.17
CA VAL A 168 1.78 0.20 -1.53
C VAL A 168 2.53 0.84 -2.69
N VAL A 169 1.79 1.32 -3.70
CA VAL A 169 2.39 2.13 -4.77
C VAL A 169 2.56 3.55 -4.27
N VAL A 170 3.80 4.02 -4.24
CA VAL A 170 4.13 5.38 -3.78
C VAL A 170 4.99 6.09 -4.82
N ARG A 171 5.03 7.41 -4.75
CA ARG A 171 6.02 8.26 -5.42
C ARG A 171 6.63 9.23 -4.42
N PHE A 172 7.80 9.74 -4.72
CA PHE A 172 8.32 10.87 -3.95
C PHE A 172 7.36 12.06 -4.05
N ASN A 173 7.29 12.84 -2.99
CA ASN A 173 6.43 14.03 -2.94
C ASN A 173 7.20 15.33 -3.24
N ASN A 174 8.53 15.27 -3.25
CA ASN A 174 9.42 16.40 -3.53
C ASN A 174 10.36 16.08 -4.70
N ASP A 175 10.74 17.11 -5.47
CA ASP A 175 11.74 17.03 -6.54
C ASP A 175 13.15 17.40 -6.06
N SER A 176 13.30 17.60 -4.75
CA SER A 176 14.58 17.85 -4.06
C SER A 176 14.61 17.13 -2.73
N PHE A 177 15.79 16.83 -2.26
CA PHE A 177 16.03 16.35 -0.90
C PHE A 177 17.32 16.97 -0.36
N GLU A 178 17.41 17.07 0.97
CA GLU A 178 18.55 17.61 1.68
C GLU A 178 19.35 16.49 2.34
N TYR A 179 20.65 16.64 2.36
CA TYR A 179 21.56 15.72 3.02
C TYR A 179 22.74 16.48 3.60
N SER A 180 23.32 15.94 4.66
CA SER A 180 24.51 16.50 5.31
C SER A 180 25.48 15.41 5.73
N PHE A 181 26.77 15.72 5.69
CA PHE A 181 27.82 14.84 6.17
C PHE A 181 28.06 15.06 7.68
N ASN A 182 28.16 13.97 8.43
CA ASN A 182 28.38 14.00 9.87
C ASN A 182 29.86 13.75 10.21
N ASP A 183 30.28 14.19 11.38
CA ASP A 183 31.65 14.02 11.86
C ASP A 183 32.05 12.55 12.04
N ASP A 184 31.08 11.64 12.21
CA ASP A 184 31.27 10.18 12.34
C ASP A 184 31.39 9.45 10.99
N GLY A 185 31.42 10.19 9.87
CA GLY A 185 31.49 9.64 8.53
C GLY A 185 30.16 9.14 7.97
N THR A 186 29.05 9.32 8.69
CA THR A 186 27.70 9.01 8.17
C THR A 186 27.09 10.19 7.42
N ILE A 187 26.06 9.92 6.62
CA ILE A 187 25.30 10.93 5.91
C ILE A 187 23.88 10.96 6.49
N SER A 188 23.47 12.11 6.97
CA SER A 188 22.11 12.35 7.41
C SER A 188 21.22 12.65 6.22
N LEU A 189 20.09 11.96 6.16
CA LEU A 189 19.03 12.18 5.20
C LEU A 189 17.72 12.34 5.98
N ASP A 190 17.01 13.42 5.76
CA ASP A 190 15.81 13.73 6.53
C ASP A 190 14.68 14.26 5.65
N ASN A 191 13.45 14.09 6.15
CA ASN A 191 12.23 14.63 5.52
C ASN A 191 11.99 14.20 4.08
N ILE A 192 12.35 12.97 3.71
CA ILE A 192 11.98 12.42 2.41
C ILE A 192 10.52 11.99 2.48
N GLU A 193 9.69 12.73 1.80
CA GLU A 193 8.27 12.44 1.73
C GLU A 193 7.93 11.55 0.53
N MET A 194 7.08 10.58 0.78
CA MET A 194 6.45 9.73 -0.23
C MET A 194 4.93 9.76 -0.04
N ILE A 195 4.20 9.69 -1.13
CA ILE A 195 2.74 9.72 -1.10
C ILE A 195 2.19 8.57 -1.92
N GLU A 196 1.15 7.92 -1.41
CA GLU A 196 0.45 6.86 -2.10
C GLU A 196 -0.13 7.35 -3.43
N VAL A 197 0.05 6.56 -4.47
CA VAL A 197 -0.55 6.76 -5.79
C VAL A 197 -1.75 5.85 -5.90
N ILE A 198 -2.93 6.44 -6.07
CA ILE A 198 -4.19 5.74 -6.32
C ILE A 198 -4.32 5.62 -7.84
N GLU A 199 -4.15 4.40 -8.37
CA GLU A 199 -4.26 4.08 -9.80
C GLU A 199 -5.68 3.63 -10.16
#